data_18e164ee47b7da327263e4abb1aa853d
#
_entry.id   18e164ee47b7da327263e4abb1aa853d
#
_cell.length_a   1.000
_cell.length_b   1.000
_cell.length_c   1.000
_cell.angle_alpha   90.00
_cell.angle_beta   90.00
_cell.angle_gamma   90.00
#
_symmetry.space_group_name_H-M   'P 1'
#
loop_
_entity.id
_entity.type
_entity.pdbx_description
1 polymer ?
#
loop_
_entity_poly.entity_id
_entity_poly.type
_entity_poly.pdbx_seq_one_letter_code
_entity_poly.pdbx_strand_id
1 'polypeptide(L)'
;MTRLFAVTNTRSAAWNHALPMEEQEDWKAHAAFMDALQAEGFVVIGGPLEGTPDALLIIRANDAEEISSRLSQDPWRRKGLLATTRIIPWTLRLGSLG
;
A
#
# COMPACT_ATOMS: atom_id res chain seq x y z
N MET A 1 8.00 -6.45 18.49
CA MET A 1 8.35 -5.02 18.39
C MET A 1 8.16 -4.53 16.97
N THR A 2 7.47 -3.43 16.78
CA THR A 2 7.23 -2.90 15.44
C THR A 2 8.35 -1.98 14.98
N ARG A 3 8.47 -1.86 13.68
CA ARG A 3 9.37 -0.91 13.03
C ARG A 3 8.73 -0.38 11.76
N LEU A 4 9.33 0.65 11.18
CA LEU A 4 8.82 1.22 9.93
C LEU A 4 9.35 0.46 8.73
N PHE A 5 8.52 0.39 7.69
CA PHE A 5 8.88 -0.18 6.41
C PHE A 5 8.42 0.76 5.29
N ALA A 6 9.26 0.91 4.28
CA ALA A 6 8.89 1.55 3.03
C ALA A 6 8.40 0.46 2.08
N VAL A 7 7.14 0.54 1.71
CA VAL A 7 6.47 -0.50 0.91
C VAL A 7 6.04 0.09 -0.41
N THR A 8 6.40 -0.57 -1.51
CA THR A 8 5.99 -0.15 -2.84
C THR A 8 4.96 -1.11 -3.39
N ASN A 9 3.84 -0.55 -3.83
CA ASN A 9 2.82 -1.29 -4.58
C ASN A 9 2.88 -0.82 -6.02
N THR A 10 2.81 -1.76 -6.97
CA THR A 10 2.92 -1.45 -8.39
C THR A 10 1.67 -1.93 -9.12
N ARG A 11 1.13 -1.06 -9.97
CA ARG A 11 0.00 -1.39 -10.83
C ARG A 11 0.41 -2.43 -11.85
N SER A 12 -0.47 -3.41 -12.06
CA SER A 12 -0.23 -4.49 -13.03
C SER A 12 -0.70 -4.09 -14.42
N ALA A 13 -0.49 -4.98 -15.39
CA ALA A 13 -1.03 -4.82 -16.73
C ALA A 13 -2.57 -4.88 -16.76
N ALA A 14 -3.20 -5.42 -15.72
CA ALA A 14 -4.67 -5.47 -15.61
C ALA A 14 -5.29 -4.14 -15.17
N TRP A 15 -4.46 -3.18 -14.72
CA TRP A 15 -4.93 -1.85 -14.37
C TRP A 15 -5.45 -1.14 -15.62
N ASN A 16 -6.64 -0.52 -15.53
CA ASN A 16 -7.20 0.19 -16.66
C ASN A 16 -6.63 1.61 -16.72
N HIS A 17 -5.66 1.82 -17.59
CA HIS A 17 -4.98 3.11 -17.73
C HIS A 17 -5.86 4.20 -18.33
N ALA A 18 -7.03 3.86 -18.87
CA ALA A 18 -7.97 4.84 -19.41
C ALA A 18 -8.82 5.50 -18.32
N LEU A 19 -8.79 4.96 -17.10
CA LEU A 19 -9.62 5.44 -15.99
C LEU A 19 -8.75 5.92 -14.84
N PRO A 20 -9.20 6.96 -14.10
CA PRO A 20 -8.53 7.35 -12.87
C PRO A 20 -8.70 6.27 -11.80
N MET A 21 -7.93 6.39 -10.72
CA MET A 21 -7.91 5.43 -9.62
C MET A 21 -9.32 5.17 -9.05
N GLU A 22 -10.09 6.22 -8.87
CA GLU A 22 -11.41 6.15 -8.24
C GLU A 22 -12.47 5.47 -9.12
N GLU A 23 -12.17 5.26 -10.41
CA GLU A 23 -13.07 4.59 -11.34
C GLU A 23 -12.62 3.17 -11.67
N GLN A 24 -11.54 2.69 -11.08
CA GLN A 24 -11.12 1.30 -11.24
C GLN A 24 -12.13 0.38 -10.56
N GLU A 25 -12.21 -0.85 -11.07
CA GLU A 25 -13.06 -1.88 -10.46
C GLU A 25 -12.70 -2.06 -8.99
N ASP A 26 -13.73 -2.19 -8.14
CA ASP A 26 -13.57 -2.38 -6.69
C ASP A 26 -12.87 -1.23 -5.95
N TRP A 27 -12.88 -0.03 -6.50
CA TRP A 27 -12.31 1.12 -5.82
C TRP A 27 -12.84 1.29 -4.39
N LYS A 28 -14.17 1.22 -4.21
CA LYS A 28 -14.77 1.43 -2.88
C LYS A 28 -14.29 0.38 -1.88
N ALA A 29 -14.21 -0.87 -2.30
CA ALA A 29 -13.76 -1.95 -1.42
C ALA A 29 -12.27 -1.80 -1.09
N HIS A 30 -11.45 -1.43 -2.08
CA HIS A 30 -10.03 -1.17 -1.87
C HIS A 30 -9.84 0.01 -0.90
N ALA A 31 -10.55 1.12 -1.13
CA ALA A 31 -10.43 2.31 -0.29
C ALA A 31 -10.83 1.99 1.16
N ALA A 32 -11.93 1.26 1.36
CA ALA A 32 -12.36 0.88 2.70
C ALA A 32 -11.33 -0.01 3.40
N PHE A 33 -10.73 -0.95 2.66
CA PHE A 33 -9.67 -1.81 3.19
C PHE A 33 -8.47 -1.00 3.64
N MET A 34 -8.00 -0.07 2.80
CA MET A 34 -6.83 0.76 3.13
C MET A 34 -7.12 1.73 4.26
N ASP A 35 -8.33 2.33 4.28
CA ASP A 35 -8.72 3.24 5.35
C ASP A 35 -8.75 2.53 6.71
N ALA A 36 -9.19 1.27 6.74
CA ALA A 36 -9.19 0.48 7.97
C ALA A 36 -7.76 0.23 8.49
N LEU A 37 -6.82 -0.07 7.58
CA LEU A 37 -5.42 -0.27 7.96
C LEU A 37 -4.79 1.02 8.48
N GLN A 38 -5.16 2.15 7.90
CA GLN A 38 -4.67 3.45 8.36
C GLN A 38 -5.27 3.79 9.73
N ALA A 39 -6.55 3.51 9.94
CA ALA A 39 -7.20 3.75 11.22
C ALA A 39 -6.59 2.94 12.37
N GLU A 40 -6.10 1.73 12.08
CA GLU A 40 -5.38 0.91 13.05
C GLU A 40 -3.97 1.40 13.35
N GLY A 41 -3.42 2.28 12.52
CA GLY A 41 -2.02 2.69 12.62
C GLY A 41 -1.05 1.75 11.91
N PHE A 42 -1.54 0.73 11.19
CA PHE A 42 -0.70 -0.16 10.41
C PHE A 42 -0.11 0.58 9.20
N VAL A 43 -0.97 1.22 8.41
CA VAL A 43 -0.52 2.16 7.37
C VAL A 43 -0.45 3.54 8.01
N VAL A 44 0.75 4.11 8.06
CA VAL A 44 0.97 5.43 8.69
C VAL A 44 0.64 6.55 7.71
N ILE A 45 1.23 6.51 6.53
CA ILE A 45 0.95 7.43 5.41
C ILE A 45 1.12 6.65 4.11
N GLY A 46 0.53 7.13 3.04
CA GLY A 46 0.71 6.50 1.74
C GLY A 46 -0.01 7.23 0.63
N GLY A 47 0.37 6.95 -0.59
CA GLY A 47 -0.26 7.49 -1.77
C GLY A 47 0.51 7.18 -3.05
N PRO A 48 -0.09 7.47 -4.21
CA PRO A 48 0.57 7.23 -5.48
C PRO A 48 1.75 8.18 -5.71
N LEU A 49 2.79 7.65 -6.34
CA LEU A 49 3.93 8.45 -6.79
C LEU A 49 3.62 8.93 -8.21
N GLU A 50 3.41 10.23 -8.36
CA GLU A 50 2.99 10.81 -9.64
C GLU A 50 3.96 10.48 -10.76
N GLY A 51 3.42 10.15 -11.93
CA GLY A 51 4.21 9.82 -13.11
C GLY A 51 4.79 8.42 -13.12
N THR A 52 4.41 7.59 -12.14
CA THR A 52 4.89 6.20 -12.04
C THR A 52 3.70 5.26 -11.84
N PRO A 53 3.87 3.94 -12.09
CA PRO A 53 2.83 2.97 -11.76
C PRO A 53 2.83 2.59 -10.27
N ASP A 54 3.62 3.25 -9.45
CA ASP A 54 3.86 2.86 -8.06
C ASP A 54 3.10 3.73 -7.07
N ALA A 55 2.79 3.14 -5.92
CA ALA A 55 2.35 3.85 -4.72
C ALA A 55 3.32 3.51 -3.59
N LEU A 56 3.61 4.51 -2.75
CA LEU A 56 4.47 4.32 -1.59
C LEU A 56 3.62 4.31 -0.33
N LEU A 57 3.82 3.29 0.51
CA LEU A 57 3.20 3.20 1.81
C LEU A 57 4.28 3.14 2.88
N ILE A 58 4.10 3.89 3.95
CA ILE A 58 4.93 3.74 5.14
C ILE A 58 4.10 2.94 6.13
N ILE A 59 4.60 1.76 6.47
CA ILE A 59 3.88 0.80 7.30
C ILE A 59 4.65 0.52 8.57
N ARG A 60 3.92 0.39 9.67
CA ARG A 60 4.48 0.01 10.97
C ARG A 60 4.08 -1.43 11.24
N ALA A 61 5.05 -2.33 11.26
CA ALA A 61 4.81 -3.76 11.39
C ALA A 61 5.97 -4.46 12.10
N ASN A 62 5.76 -5.70 12.48
CA ASN A 62 6.80 -6.52 13.13
C ASN A 62 7.83 -7.02 12.11
N ASP A 63 7.36 -7.41 10.93
CA ASP A 63 8.23 -7.95 9.88
C ASP A 63 7.55 -7.86 8.51
N ALA A 64 8.28 -8.22 7.46
CA ALA A 64 7.78 -8.18 6.09
C ALA A 64 6.67 -9.20 5.83
N GLU A 65 6.69 -10.34 6.53
CA GLU A 65 5.65 -11.35 6.37
C GLU A 65 4.28 -10.85 6.82
N GLU A 66 4.25 -10.12 7.93
CA GLU A 66 3.01 -9.50 8.41
C GLU A 66 2.45 -8.56 7.35
N ILE A 67 3.31 -7.76 6.71
CA ILE A 67 2.90 -6.83 5.66
C ILE A 67 2.31 -7.59 4.47
N SER A 68 3.03 -8.58 3.96
CA SER A 68 2.57 -9.38 2.82
C SER A 68 1.23 -10.05 3.11
N SER A 69 1.11 -10.64 4.29
CA SER A 69 -0.10 -11.35 4.70
C SER A 69 -1.29 -10.40 4.78
N ARG A 70 -1.13 -9.25 5.43
CA ARG A 70 -2.23 -8.31 5.60
C ARG A 70 -2.63 -7.65 4.30
N LEU A 71 -1.66 -7.23 3.47
CA LEU A 71 -1.97 -6.59 2.19
C LEU A 71 -2.55 -7.56 1.17
N SER A 72 -2.32 -8.86 1.32
CA SER A 72 -2.89 -9.87 0.41
C SER A 72 -4.42 -9.92 0.46
N GLN A 73 -5.03 -9.34 1.49
CA GLN A 73 -6.48 -9.28 1.62
C GLN A 73 -7.12 -8.13 0.83
N ASP A 74 -6.32 -7.24 0.28
CA ASP A 74 -6.79 -6.11 -0.52
C ASP A 74 -7.54 -6.62 -1.76
N PRO A 75 -8.78 -6.15 -2.01
CA PRO A 75 -9.52 -6.54 -3.21
C PRO A 75 -8.76 -6.34 -4.52
N TRP A 76 -7.97 -5.27 -4.61
CA TRP A 76 -7.17 -5.02 -5.82
C TRP A 76 -6.04 -6.03 -6.01
N ARG A 77 -5.45 -6.52 -4.91
CA ARG A 77 -4.43 -7.58 -5.02
C ARG A 77 -5.06 -8.90 -5.40
N ARG A 78 -6.24 -9.20 -4.87
CA ARG A 78 -6.96 -10.43 -5.19
C ARG A 78 -7.35 -10.48 -6.67
N LYS A 79 -7.62 -9.33 -7.27
CA LYS A 79 -7.97 -9.22 -8.69
C LYS A 79 -6.75 -9.05 -9.60
N GLY A 80 -5.56 -8.98 -9.02
CA GLY A 80 -4.35 -8.83 -9.80
C GLY A 80 -4.14 -7.45 -10.38
N LEU A 81 -4.83 -6.42 -9.85
CA LEU A 81 -4.65 -5.04 -10.31
C LEU A 81 -3.41 -4.38 -9.72
N LEU A 82 -2.99 -4.85 -8.56
CA LEU A 82 -1.91 -4.24 -7.78
C LEU A 82 -1.09 -5.34 -7.14
N ALA A 83 0.22 -5.16 -7.10
CA ALA A 83 1.13 -6.09 -6.43
C ALA A 83 2.06 -5.33 -5.51
N THR A 84 2.43 -5.94 -4.37
CA THR A 84 3.49 -5.41 -3.52
C THR A 84 4.83 -5.85 -4.09
N THR A 85 5.64 -4.91 -4.54
CA THR A 85 6.88 -5.19 -5.25
C THR A 85 8.14 -4.97 -4.42
N ARG A 86 8.05 -4.17 -3.34
CA ARG A 86 9.19 -3.97 -2.42
C ARG A 86 8.68 -3.78 -1.02
N ILE A 87 9.37 -4.38 -0.05
CA ILE A 87 9.14 -4.19 1.38
C ILE A 87 10.51 -4.01 1.99
N ILE A 88 10.86 -2.78 2.41
CA ILE A 88 12.20 -2.46 2.91
C ILE A 88 12.09 -1.87 4.31
N PRO A 89 12.79 -2.44 5.31
CA PRO A 89 12.87 -1.81 6.63
C PRO A 89 13.47 -0.42 6.50
N TRP A 90 12.89 0.55 7.22
CA TRP A 90 13.31 1.94 7.12
C TRP A 90 13.64 2.50 8.50
N THR A 91 14.87 2.98 8.64
CA THR A 91 15.29 3.68 9.85
C THR A 91 15.15 5.18 9.63
N LEU A 92 14.19 5.79 10.30
CA LEU A 92 13.97 7.21 10.19
C LEU A 92 15.10 7.97 10.86
N ARG A 93 15.76 8.87 10.16
CA ARG A 93 16.90 9.64 10.65
C ARG A 93 16.58 11.13 10.80
N LEU A 94 15.67 11.64 9.98
CA LEU A 94 15.32 13.04 9.93
C LEU A 94 13.82 13.18 9.99
N GLY A 95 13.35 14.12 10.80
CA GLY A 95 11.93 14.37 10.90
C GLY A 95 11.19 13.38 11.80
N SER A 96 9.87 13.43 11.71
CA SER A 96 9.00 12.64 12.56
C SER A 96 7.70 12.32 11.81
N LEU A 97 7.11 11.17 12.09
CA LEU A 97 5.81 10.79 11.54
C LEU A 97 4.65 11.10 12.50
N GLY A 98 4.90 11.87 13.48
CA GLY A 98 3.86 12.29 14.43
C GLY A 98 4.06 11.78 15.84
#